data_eeded82f853c0b95b166901943a58129
#
_entry.id   eeded82f853c0b95b166901943a58129
#
_cell.length_a   1.000
_cell.length_b   1.000
_cell.length_c   1.000
_cell.angle_alpha   90.00
_cell.angle_beta   90.00
_cell.angle_gamma   90.00
#
_symmetry.space_group_name_H-M   'P 1'
#
loop_
_entity.id
_entity.type
_entity.pdbx_description
1 polymer ?
#
loop_
_entity_poly.entity_id
_entity_poly.type
_entity_poly.pdbx_seq_one_letter_code
_entity_poly.pdbx_strand_id
1 'polypeptide(L)'
;CEYGDFITLGNNFFANYNCKLVDGGQITFGDDVLVGPDCTFVTAVHPTDPERRRAGYQVFKPISVGSNVWFGTGVVVCPGVTIGDNCVIGAGSVVVKDIPANTVAAGSPCRVIRKVNE
;
A
#
# COMPACT_ATOMS: atom_id res chain seq x y z
N CYS A 1 3.65 8.78 9.75
CA CYS A 1 2.21 8.45 9.82
C CYS A 1 1.41 9.69 10.21
N GLU A 2 0.12 9.67 9.90
CA GLU A 2 -0.73 10.81 10.21
C GLU A 2 -1.32 10.72 11.62
N TYR A 3 -1.83 9.56 11.99
CA TYR A 3 -2.40 9.33 13.31
C TYR A 3 -1.62 8.30 14.12
N GLY A 4 -1.23 7.22 13.49
CA GLY A 4 -0.54 6.10 14.13
C GLY A 4 -1.47 5.04 14.73
N ASP A 5 -2.66 5.44 15.15
CA ASP A 5 -3.61 4.55 15.85
C ASP A 5 -4.22 3.48 14.95
N PHE A 6 -4.17 3.69 13.65
CA PHE A 6 -4.80 2.80 12.66
C PHE A 6 -3.79 1.93 11.92
N ILE A 7 -2.58 1.84 12.44
CA ILE A 7 -1.51 1.06 11.81
C ILE A 7 -1.23 -0.17 12.65
N THR A 8 -1.26 -1.35 12.03
CA THR A 8 -0.90 -2.62 12.66
C THR A 8 0.28 -3.21 11.91
N LEU A 9 1.35 -3.50 12.61
CA LEU A 9 2.57 -4.08 12.05
C LEU A 9 2.76 -5.48 12.58
N GLY A 10 3.06 -6.42 11.69
CA GLY A 10 3.47 -7.77 12.10
C GLY A 10 4.90 -7.81 12.61
N ASN A 11 5.42 -9.01 12.77
CA ASN A 11 6.79 -9.22 13.25
C ASN A 11 7.80 -8.93 12.13
N ASN A 12 8.98 -8.42 12.50
CA ASN A 12 10.08 -8.16 11.56
C ASN A 12 9.72 -7.20 10.44
N PHE A 13 8.89 -6.21 10.74
CA PHE A 13 8.57 -5.17 9.78
C PHE A 13 9.75 -4.21 9.64
N PHE A 14 10.16 -3.93 8.41
CA PHE A 14 11.19 -2.95 8.15
C PHE A 14 10.71 -1.95 7.10
N ALA A 15 10.72 -0.68 7.46
CA ALA A 15 10.48 0.40 6.51
C ALA A 15 11.71 1.29 6.45
N ASN A 16 12.19 1.53 5.26
CA ASN A 16 13.31 2.42 5.02
C ASN A 16 12.87 3.88 5.23
N TYR A 17 13.77 4.82 5.07
CA TYR A 17 13.49 6.22 5.38
C TYR A 17 12.44 6.83 4.44
N ASN A 18 11.81 7.89 4.94
CA ASN A 18 10.83 8.70 4.21
C ASN A 18 9.61 7.93 3.71
N CYS A 19 9.17 6.93 4.46
CA CYS A 19 7.92 6.24 4.17
C CYS A 19 6.76 6.97 4.83
N LYS A 20 5.66 7.09 4.10
CA LYS A 20 4.47 7.81 4.56
C LYS A 20 3.31 6.85 4.69
N LEU A 21 2.74 6.78 5.88
CA LEU A 21 1.57 5.97 6.18
C LEU A 21 0.42 6.91 6.53
N VAL A 22 -0.42 7.20 5.56
CA VAL A 22 -1.53 8.14 5.73
C VAL A 22 -2.74 7.34 6.21
N ASP A 23 -2.87 7.21 7.51
CA ASP A 23 -3.77 6.30 8.19
C ASP A 23 -4.99 6.99 8.81
N GLY A 24 -5.95 7.36 8.09
CA GLY A 24 -7.29 7.64 8.62
C GLY A 24 -8.09 6.36 8.59
N GLY A 25 -7.81 5.52 7.57
CA GLY A 25 -8.27 4.14 7.54
C GLY A 25 -7.19 3.19 8.05
N GLN A 26 -7.56 1.94 8.28
CA GLN A 26 -6.67 0.92 8.81
C GLN A 26 -5.61 0.56 7.77
N ILE A 27 -4.34 0.51 8.19
CA ILE A 27 -3.23 -0.03 7.39
C ILE A 27 -2.64 -1.19 8.16
N THR A 28 -2.71 -2.40 7.59
CA THR A 28 -2.26 -3.62 8.24
C THR A 28 -1.18 -4.28 7.41
N PHE A 29 -0.06 -4.60 8.06
CA PHE A 29 1.04 -5.36 7.46
C PHE A 29 1.19 -6.69 8.18
N GLY A 30 1.39 -7.76 7.41
CA GLY A 30 1.74 -9.05 7.97
C GLY A 30 3.18 -9.09 8.47
N ASP A 31 3.73 -10.30 8.60
CA ASP A 31 5.11 -10.50 9.08
C ASP A 31 6.12 -10.39 7.94
N ASP A 32 7.35 -10.03 8.27
CA ASP A 32 8.48 -10.05 7.34
C ASP A 32 8.26 -9.17 6.11
N VAL A 33 7.72 -7.98 6.32
CA VAL A 33 7.49 -7.01 5.24
C VAL A 33 8.67 -6.06 5.16
N LEU A 34 9.19 -5.88 3.95
CA LEU A 34 10.28 -4.94 3.66
C LEU A 34 9.76 -3.82 2.78
N VAL A 35 9.88 -2.59 3.25
CA VAL A 35 9.42 -1.40 2.51
C VAL A 35 10.63 -0.55 2.16
N GLY A 36 10.86 -0.37 0.87
CA GLY A 36 11.93 0.50 0.38
C GLY A 36 11.68 1.97 0.72
N PRO A 37 12.67 2.84 0.50
CA PRO A 37 12.51 4.25 0.83
C PRO A 37 11.48 4.95 -0.05
N ASP A 38 10.91 6.03 0.46
CA ASP A 38 9.98 6.89 -0.26
C ASP A 38 8.68 6.22 -0.69
N CYS A 39 8.25 5.19 0.00
CA CYS A 39 6.96 4.54 -0.24
C CYS A 39 5.84 5.30 0.47
N THR A 40 4.65 5.29 -0.12
CA THR A 40 3.48 5.97 0.42
C THR A 40 2.27 5.03 0.42
N PHE A 41 1.60 4.92 1.55
CA PHE A 41 0.37 4.13 1.70
C PHE A 41 -0.73 5.09 2.12
N VAL A 42 -1.73 5.27 1.27
CA VAL A 42 -2.78 6.29 1.45
C VAL A 42 -4.13 5.63 1.60
N THR A 43 -4.84 5.96 2.67
CA THR A 43 -6.19 5.42 2.91
C THR A 43 -7.29 6.43 2.63
N ALA A 44 -6.98 7.71 2.54
CA ALA A 44 -7.99 8.76 2.34
C ALA A 44 -8.47 8.81 0.90
N VAL A 45 -9.79 8.92 0.72
CA VAL A 45 -10.44 9.09 -0.58
C VAL A 45 -11.32 10.33 -0.52
N HIS A 46 -11.06 11.28 -1.42
CA HIS A 46 -11.91 12.44 -1.60
C HIS A 46 -12.86 12.22 -2.78
N PRO A 47 -14.09 12.74 -2.71
CA PRO A 47 -15.01 12.59 -3.83
C PRO A 47 -14.49 13.27 -5.10
N THR A 48 -14.74 12.66 -6.25
CA THR A 48 -14.46 13.29 -7.54
C THR A 48 -15.45 14.41 -7.85
N ASP A 49 -16.65 14.36 -7.26
CA ASP A 49 -17.64 15.43 -7.38
C ASP A 49 -17.13 16.69 -6.67
N PRO A 50 -17.02 17.83 -7.41
CA PRO A 50 -16.47 19.06 -6.82
C PRO A 50 -17.26 19.61 -5.65
N GLU A 51 -18.60 19.50 -5.70
CA GLU A 51 -19.46 20.01 -4.64
C GLU A 51 -19.24 19.24 -3.33
N ARG A 52 -19.22 17.92 -3.43
CA ARG A 52 -18.99 17.05 -2.27
C ARG A 52 -17.60 17.25 -1.69
N ARG A 53 -16.61 17.39 -2.56
CA ARG A 53 -15.23 17.61 -2.12
C ARG A 53 -15.10 18.95 -1.40
N ARG A 54 -15.70 20.01 -1.94
CA ARG A 54 -15.71 21.34 -1.33
C ARG A 54 -16.44 21.33 0.00
N ALA A 55 -17.48 20.52 0.14
CA ALA A 55 -18.24 20.38 1.38
C ALA A 55 -17.49 19.58 2.48
N GLY A 56 -16.31 19.04 2.16
CA GLY A 56 -15.48 18.34 3.12
C GLY A 56 -15.74 16.85 3.24
N TYR A 57 -16.52 16.27 2.33
CA TYR A 57 -16.74 14.82 2.36
C TYR A 57 -15.45 14.07 2.10
N GLN A 58 -15.22 13.04 2.87
CA GLN A 58 -14.03 12.20 2.79
C GLN A 58 -14.37 10.83 3.36
N VAL A 59 -13.84 9.78 2.74
CA VAL A 59 -13.94 8.43 3.27
C VAL A 59 -12.56 7.82 3.37
N PHE A 60 -12.41 6.79 4.19
CA PHE A 60 -11.17 6.03 4.31
C PHE A 60 -11.42 4.61 3.88
N LYS A 61 -10.49 4.04 3.12
CA LYS A 61 -10.54 2.64 2.70
C LYS A 61 -9.27 1.95 3.18
N PRO A 62 -9.40 0.79 3.85
CA PRO A 62 -8.24 0.14 4.46
C PRO A 62 -7.28 -0.42 3.42
N ILE A 63 -6.02 -0.50 3.80
CA ILE A 63 -4.98 -1.19 3.05
C ILE A 63 -4.56 -2.41 3.87
N SER A 64 -4.49 -3.57 3.22
CA SER A 64 -4.04 -4.81 3.84
C SER A 64 -2.88 -5.38 3.03
N VAL A 65 -1.76 -5.60 3.69
CA VAL A 65 -0.58 -6.19 3.09
C VAL A 65 -0.29 -7.51 3.82
N GLY A 66 -0.13 -8.57 3.07
CA GLY A 66 0.17 -9.89 3.62
C GLY A 66 1.58 -9.99 4.18
N SER A 67 2.02 -11.21 4.43
CA SER A 67 3.34 -11.50 4.97
C SER A 67 4.35 -11.70 3.85
N ASN A 68 5.62 -11.43 4.17
CA ASN A 68 6.73 -11.66 3.26
C ASN A 68 6.58 -10.90 1.94
N VAL A 69 6.29 -9.61 2.03
CA VAL A 69 6.11 -8.72 0.88
C VAL A 69 7.26 -7.72 0.83
N TRP A 70 7.79 -7.50 -0.35
CA TRP A 70 8.84 -6.53 -0.58
C TRP A 70 8.35 -5.43 -1.53
N PHE A 71 8.42 -4.19 -1.05
CA PHE A 71 8.14 -3.00 -1.86
C PHE A 71 9.45 -2.36 -2.26
N GLY A 72 9.67 -2.17 -3.55
CA GLY A 72 10.79 -1.40 -4.07
C GLY A 72 10.66 0.08 -3.69
N THR A 73 11.65 0.88 -4.03
CA THR A 73 11.64 2.31 -3.70
C THR A 73 10.51 3.06 -4.41
N GLY A 74 9.91 4.02 -3.74
CA GLY A 74 8.96 4.95 -4.36
C GLY A 74 7.62 4.36 -4.75
N VAL A 75 7.22 3.24 -4.15
CA VAL A 75 5.90 2.63 -4.42
C VAL A 75 4.80 3.43 -3.74
N VAL A 76 3.70 3.64 -4.47
CA VAL A 76 2.49 4.26 -3.90
C VAL A 76 1.38 3.22 -3.90
N VAL A 77 0.79 2.98 -2.73
CA VAL A 77 -0.36 2.08 -2.58
C VAL A 77 -1.60 2.92 -2.30
N CYS A 78 -2.60 2.74 -3.16
CA CYS A 78 -3.82 3.54 -3.12
C CYS A 78 -4.85 2.96 -2.15
N PRO A 79 -5.86 3.76 -1.75
CA PRO A 79 -6.86 3.32 -0.79
C PRO A 79 -7.60 2.05 -1.21
N GLY A 80 -7.86 1.17 -0.25
CA GLY A 80 -8.68 -0.02 -0.45
C GLY A 80 -7.96 -1.22 -1.06
N VAL A 81 -6.64 -1.14 -1.27
CA VAL A 81 -5.88 -2.21 -1.91
C VAL A 81 -5.51 -3.30 -0.91
N THR A 82 -5.63 -4.55 -1.35
CA THR A 82 -5.13 -5.72 -0.63
C THR A 82 -4.01 -6.35 -1.45
N ILE A 83 -2.86 -6.56 -0.81
CA ILE A 83 -1.71 -7.23 -1.41
C ILE A 83 -1.50 -8.55 -0.69
N GLY A 84 -1.51 -9.66 -1.44
CA GLY A 84 -1.37 -11.00 -0.88
C GLY A 84 0.05 -11.30 -0.40
N ASP A 85 0.22 -12.47 0.19
CA ASP A 85 1.50 -12.91 0.72
C ASP A 85 2.53 -13.15 -0.39
N ASN A 86 3.80 -13.05 -0.04
CA ASN A 86 4.92 -13.40 -0.90
C ASN A 86 4.97 -12.61 -2.21
N CYS A 87 4.61 -11.34 -2.16
CA CYS A 87 4.62 -10.48 -3.34
C CYS A 87 5.88 -9.61 -3.40
N VAL A 88 6.26 -9.25 -4.61
CA VAL A 88 7.29 -8.25 -4.86
C VAL A 88 6.66 -7.15 -5.69
N ILE A 89 6.72 -5.92 -5.20
CA ILE A 89 6.20 -4.75 -5.90
C ILE A 89 7.39 -3.92 -6.39
N GLY A 90 7.50 -3.79 -7.70
CA GLY A 90 8.63 -3.10 -8.32
C GLY A 90 8.69 -1.61 -7.99
N ALA A 91 9.90 -1.06 -8.03
CA ALA A 91 10.15 0.34 -7.72
C ALA A 91 9.31 1.28 -8.59
N GLY A 92 8.82 2.36 -8.00
CA GLY A 92 8.05 3.37 -8.71
C GLY A 92 6.64 2.97 -9.09
N SER A 93 6.16 1.81 -8.63
CA SER A 93 4.82 1.33 -8.96
C SER A 93 3.72 2.12 -8.26
N VAL A 94 2.58 2.24 -8.93
CA VAL A 94 1.37 2.81 -8.33
C VAL A 94 0.31 1.71 -8.29
N VAL A 95 0.04 1.20 -7.09
CA VAL A 95 -0.85 0.05 -6.89
C VAL A 95 -2.27 0.54 -6.66
N VAL A 96 -3.13 0.33 -7.64
CA VAL A 96 -4.53 0.80 -7.63
C VAL A 96 -5.55 -0.34 -7.52
N LYS A 97 -5.11 -1.59 -7.66
CA LYS A 97 -5.95 -2.78 -7.58
C LYS A 97 -5.27 -3.82 -6.70
N ASP A 98 -6.06 -4.76 -6.20
CA ASP A 98 -5.54 -5.86 -5.40
C ASP A 98 -4.50 -6.68 -6.17
N ILE A 99 -3.49 -7.14 -5.46
CA ILE A 99 -2.41 -7.95 -6.02
C ILE A 99 -2.51 -9.35 -5.41
N PRO A 100 -2.67 -10.40 -6.24
CA PRO A 100 -2.75 -11.77 -5.72
C PRO A 100 -1.42 -12.23 -5.13
N ALA A 101 -1.50 -13.18 -4.21
CA ALA A 101 -0.33 -13.73 -3.54
C ALA A 101 0.64 -14.39 -4.54
N ASN A 102 1.90 -14.45 -4.16
CA ASN A 102 2.96 -15.15 -4.89
C ASN A 102 3.26 -14.56 -6.27
N THR A 103 3.14 -13.25 -6.42
CA THR A 103 3.35 -12.57 -7.70
C THR A 103 4.37 -11.46 -7.59
N VAL A 104 4.98 -11.15 -8.74
CA VAL A 104 5.77 -9.94 -8.96
C VAL A 104 4.90 -9.00 -9.77
N ALA A 105 4.70 -7.78 -9.26
CA ALA A 105 3.89 -6.78 -9.93
C ALA A 105 4.66 -5.46 -10.02
N ALA A 106 4.43 -4.72 -11.08
CA ALA A 106 5.11 -3.44 -11.27
C ALA A 106 4.36 -2.54 -12.23
N GLY A 107 4.70 -1.26 -12.22
CA GLY A 107 4.22 -0.28 -13.17
C GLY A 107 3.25 0.72 -12.62
N SER A 108 2.83 1.64 -13.48
CA SER A 108 1.84 2.67 -13.17
C SER A 108 0.85 2.74 -14.33
N PRO A 109 -0.34 2.13 -14.20
CA PRO A 109 -0.82 1.37 -13.04
C PRO A 109 -0.08 0.05 -12.86
N CYS A 110 0.08 -0.37 -11.62
CA CYS A 110 0.77 -1.61 -11.28
C CYS A 110 -0.01 -2.82 -11.78
N ARG A 111 0.71 -3.76 -12.40
CA ARG A 111 0.12 -4.97 -12.95
C ARG A 111 1.00 -6.16 -12.61
N VAL A 112 0.37 -7.32 -12.49
CA VAL A 112 1.09 -8.57 -12.29
C VAL A 112 1.94 -8.86 -13.53
N ILE A 113 3.23 -9.12 -13.31
CA ILE A 113 4.18 -9.45 -14.38
C ILE A 113 4.35 -10.96 -14.47
N ARG A 114 4.53 -11.62 -13.34
CA ARG A 114 4.78 -13.06 -13.27
C ARG A 114 4.59 -13.57 -11.85
N LYS A 115 4.67 -14.86 -11.66
CA LYS A 115 4.73 -15.47 -10.33
C LYS A 115 6.17 -15.40 -9.81
N VAL A 116 6.33 -15.40 -8.48
CA VAL A 116 7.66 -15.25 -7.87
C VAL A 116 8.61 -16.40 -8.20
N ASN A 117 8.07 -17.57 -8.53
CA ASN A 117 8.86 -18.77 -8.83
C ASN A 117 9.04 -19.04 -10.34
N GLU A 118 8.77 -18.08 -11.16
CA GLU A 118 8.96 -18.19 -12.61
C GLU A 118 10.27 -17.54 -13.07
#